data_14775231b2159fca5b9a9572eaffd27e
#
_entry.id   14775231b2159fca5b9a9572eaffd27e
#
_cell.length_a   1.000
_cell.length_b   1.000
_cell.length_c   1.000
_cell.angle_alpha   90.00
_cell.angle_beta   90.00
_cell.angle_gamma   90.00
#
_symmetry.space_group_name_H-M   'P 1'
#
loop_
_entity.id
_entity.type
_entity.pdbx_description
1 polymer ?
#
loop_
_entity_poly.entity_id
_entity_poly.type
_entity_poly.pdbx_seq_one_letter_code
_entity_poly.pdbx_strand_id
1 'polypeptide(L)'
;LFRSIVWKPDVCLVDVRIGNEFGYELINCLNGMGVKSNYIMMSGYDDFQYACEALRCGAVDYLLKPLDKDQLQKRIEQVVVENLHGTVQLEVRKNEDPILRRPYEEFSPLIRKIVMIVAMEYGQHISLKSIADRFRMNATYLGQIFIKETDMKFSEYLMAYRMYVARERILNTDDKISSVAAEVGYSNMNYFYQHFHNYYDSTPSEMRAGKN
;
A
#
# COMPACT_ATOMS: atom_id res chain seq x y z
N LEU A 1 13.83 2.83 -22.18
CA LEU A 1 13.17 4.15 -22.20
C LEU A 1 12.40 4.39 -23.51
N PHE A 2 13.05 4.40 -24.67
CA PHE A 2 12.42 4.71 -25.95
C PHE A 2 11.21 3.82 -26.29
N ARG A 3 11.29 2.52 -26.03
CA ARG A 3 10.19 1.58 -26.33
C ARG A 3 8.96 1.84 -25.47
N SER A 4 9.14 2.16 -24.19
CA SER A 4 8.02 2.44 -23.26
C SER A 4 7.25 3.70 -23.64
N ILE A 5 7.94 4.72 -24.18
CA ILE A 5 7.31 5.95 -24.66
C ILE A 5 6.46 5.70 -25.91
N VAL A 6 6.96 4.84 -26.82
CA VAL A 6 6.28 4.54 -28.09
C VAL A 6 5.13 3.54 -27.90
N TRP A 7 5.33 2.50 -27.11
CA TRP A 7 4.37 1.40 -26.97
C TRP A 7 3.31 1.65 -25.91
N LYS A 8 3.57 2.58 -24.93
CA LYS A 8 2.66 2.92 -23.83
C LYS A 8 2.04 1.66 -23.20
N PRO A 9 2.84 0.74 -22.66
CA PRO A 9 2.33 -0.49 -22.08
C PRO A 9 1.45 -0.20 -20.88
N ASP A 10 0.39 -0.99 -20.69
CA ASP A 10 -0.50 -0.86 -19.53
C ASP A 10 0.18 -1.30 -18.23
N VAL A 11 1.06 -2.30 -18.32
CA VAL A 11 1.85 -2.84 -17.19
C VAL A 11 3.32 -2.94 -17.58
N CYS A 12 4.20 -2.47 -16.69
CA CYS A 12 5.65 -2.58 -16.83
C CYS A 12 6.25 -3.34 -15.64
N LEU A 13 6.99 -4.38 -15.91
CA LEU A 13 7.87 -5.03 -14.94
C LEU A 13 9.23 -4.33 -14.96
N VAL A 14 9.67 -3.78 -13.84
CA VAL A 14 10.88 -2.98 -13.73
C VAL A 14 11.80 -3.58 -12.66
N ASP A 15 13.01 -3.95 -13.03
CA ASP A 15 14.01 -4.38 -12.05
C ASP A 15 14.46 -3.18 -11.20
N VAL A 16 14.66 -3.40 -9.90
CA VAL A 16 15.21 -2.37 -9.00
C VAL A 16 16.60 -1.91 -9.48
N ARG A 17 17.38 -2.83 -10.04
CA ARG A 17 18.69 -2.53 -10.63
C ARG A 17 18.69 -2.81 -12.11
N ILE A 18 18.88 -1.79 -12.92
CA ILE A 18 18.98 -1.87 -14.38
C ILE A 18 20.41 -1.39 -14.77
N GLY A 19 21.36 -2.31 -14.80
CA GLY A 19 22.77 -1.96 -15.01
C GLY A 19 23.31 -1.16 -13.82
N ASN A 20 23.75 0.07 -14.07
CA ASN A 20 24.27 0.98 -13.04
C ASN A 20 23.21 1.94 -12.48
N GLU A 21 22.00 1.92 -13.01
CA GLU A 21 20.90 2.82 -12.63
C GLU A 21 19.85 2.10 -11.78
N PHE A 22 19.00 2.87 -11.12
CA PHE A 22 17.88 2.33 -10.38
C PHE A 22 16.57 2.40 -11.17
N GLY A 23 15.76 1.34 -11.10
CA GLY A 23 14.48 1.25 -11.79
C GLY A 23 13.47 2.34 -11.39
N TYR A 24 13.51 2.79 -10.13
CA TYR A 24 12.65 3.89 -9.67
C TYR A 24 13.01 5.24 -10.30
N GLU A 25 14.27 5.47 -10.68
CA GLU A 25 14.68 6.66 -11.43
C GLU A 25 14.10 6.62 -12.86
N LEU A 26 14.09 5.43 -13.48
CA LEU A 26 13.44 5.21 -14.76
C LEU A 26 11.94 5.49 -14.69
N ILE A 27 11.25 4.99 -13.65
CA ILE A 27 9.82 5.23 -13.46
C ILE A 27 9.53 6.73 -13.29
N ASN A 28 10.31 7.43 -12.47
CA ASN A 28 10.18 8.88 -12.28
C ASN A 28 10.35 9.64 -13.60
N CYS A 29 11.33 9.24 -14.42
CA CYS A 29 11.56 9.83 -15.72
C CYS A 29 10.37 9.59 -16.67
N LEU A 30 9.83 8.38 -16.74
CA LEU A 30 8.67 8.02 -17.56
C LEU A 30 7.41 8.77 -17.12
N ASN A 31 7.16 8.88 -15.81
CA ASN A 31 6.07 9.67 -15.24
C ASN A 31 6.19 11.16 -15.61
N GLY A 32 7.41 11.71 -15.55
CA GLY A 32 7.72 13.10 -15.96
C GLY A 32 7.49 13.34 -17.46
N MET A 33 7.60 12.31 -18.28
CA MET A 33 7.29 12.35 -19.73
C MET A 33 5.81 12.08 -20.04
N GLY A 34 4.96 11.91 -19.03
CA GLY A 34 3.52 11.66 -19.19
C GLY A 34 3.18 10.23 -19.64
N VAL A 35 4.08 9.29 -19.50
CA VAL A 35 3.80 7.87 -19.73
C VAL A 35 3.02 7.33 -18.53
N LYS A 36 1.76 6.96 -18.76
CA LYS A 36 0.91 6.34 -17.74
C LYS A 36 0.98 4.82 -17.92
N SER A 37 1.63 4.15 -16.99
CA SER A 37 1.73 2.69 -16.93
C SER A 37 1.64 2.25 -15.47
N ASN A 38 1.21 1.01 -15.24
CA ASN A 38 1.28 0.38 -13.93
C ASN A 38 2.64 -0.29 -13.79
N TYR A 39 3.47 0.22 -12.89
CA TYR A 39 4.82 -0.29 -12.70
C TYR A 39 4.83 -1.30 -11.55
N ILE A 40 5.28 -2.52 -11.82
CA ILE A 40 5.58 -3.54 -10.81
C ILE A 40 7.11 -3.63 -10.71
N MET A 41 7.66 -3.32 -9.55
CA MET A 41 9.10 -3.43 -9.33
C MET A 41 9.50 -4.83 -8.87
N MET A 42 10.64 -5.30 -9.37
CA MET A 42 11.21 -6.60 -9.03
C MET A 42 12.59 -6.43 -8.41
N SER A 43 12.87 -7.16 -7.32
CA SER A 43 14.17 -7.10 -6.65
C SER A 43 14.69 -8.49 -6.29
N GLY A 44 15.99 -8.69 -6.43
CA GLY A 44 16.71 -9.83 -5.85
C GLY A 44 17.12 -9.64 -4.39
N TYR A 45 16.83 -8.49 -3.82
CA TYR A 45 17.20 -8.13 -2.45
C TYR A 45 15.96 -7.86 -1.63
N ASP A 46 15.87 -8.48 -0.47
CA ASP A 46 14.88 -8.17 0.56
C ASP A 46 15.33 -6.90 1.32
N ASP A 47 15.53 -5.81 0.56
CA ASP A 47 15.91 -4.52 1.11
C ASP A 47 14.71 -3.61 1.12
N PHE A 48 14.25 -3.33 2.31
CA PHE A 48 13.12 -2.46 2.57
C PHE A 48 13.27 -1.06 1.93
N GLN A 49 14.49 -0.57 1.77
CA GLN A 49 14.73 0.74 1.18
C GLN A 49 14.29 0.80 -0.28
N TYR A 50 14.49 -0.28 -1.03
CA TYR A 50 14.03 -0.37 -2.42
C TYR A 50 12.51 -0.47 -2.54
N ALA A 51 11.85 -1.15 -1.61
CA ALA A 51 10.39 -1.19 -1.56
C ALA A 51 9.81 0.21 -1.28
N CYS A 52 10.45 0.98 -0.41
CA CYS A 52 10.08 2.37 -0.14
C CYS A 52 10.21 3.26 -1.38
N GLU A 53 11.30 3.16 -2.12
CA GLU A 53 11.49 3.93 -3.34
C GLU A 53 10.52 3.50 -4.44
N ALA A 54 10.16 2.20 -4.52
CA ALA A 54 9.12 1.71 -5.41
C ALA A 54 7.77 2.40 -5.16
N LEU A 55 7.33 2.49 -3.90
CA LEU A 55 6.10 3.19 -3.56
C LEU A 55 6.16 4.69 -3.90
N ARG A 56 7.29 5.34 -3.62
CA ARG A 56 7.49 6.77 -3.91
C ARG A 56 7.40 7.10 -5.38
N CYS A 57 7.95 6.25 -6.24
CA CYS A 57 7.90 6.46 -7.69
C CYS A 57 6.54 6.09 -8.30
N GLY A 58 5.59 5.60 -7.49
CA GLY A 58 4.25 5.23 -7.92
C GLY A 58 4.16 3.83 -8.53
N ALA A 59 5.07 2.92 -8.16
CA ALA A 59 4.90 1.51 -8.49
C ALA A 59 3.65 0.95 -7.77
N VAL A 60 2.87 0.14 -8.49
CA VAL A 60 1.66 -0.49 -7.96
C VAL A 60 1.99 -1.71 -7.12
N ASP A 61 3.17 -2.29 -7.30
CA ASP A 61 3.64 -3.43 -6.52
C ASP A 61 5.16 -3.60 -6.52
N TYR A 62 5.64 -4.43 -5.58
CA TYR A 62 7.05 -4.78 -5.41
C TYR A 62 7.17 -6.28 -5.16
N LEU A 63 7.87 -6.99 -6.03
CA LEU A 63 8.02 -8.45 -5.99
C LEU A 63 9.46 -8.86 -5.74
N LEU A 64 9.66 -9.84 -4.85
CA LEU A 64 10.98 -10.42 -4.60
C LEU A 64 11.28 -11.55 -5.59
N LYS A 65 12.51 -11.59 -6.09
CA LYS A 65 13.05 -12.70 -6.85
C LYS A 65 13.54 -13.82 -5.90
N PRO A 66 13.39 -15.12 -6.24
CA PRO A 66 12.88 -15.63 -7.52
C PRO A 66 11.36 -15.47 -7.64
N LEU A 67 10.89 -15.01 -8.82
CA LEU A 67 9.48 -14.83 -9.07
C LEU A 67 8.78 -16.17 -9.25
N ASP A 68 7.75 -16.42 -8.47
CA ASP A 68 6.80 -17.49 -8.72
C ASP A 68 5.87 -17.08 -9.88
N LYS A 69 5.73 -17.98 -10.87
CA LYS A 69 4.94 -17.70 -12.07
C LYS A 69 3.47 -17.42 -11.76
N ASP A 70 2.88 -18.21 -10.86
CA ASP A 70 1.45 -18.11 -10.53
C ASP A 70 1.19 -16.84 -9.71
N GLN A 71 2.12 -16.47 -8.84
CA GLN A 71 2.07 -15.22 -8.09
C GLN A 71 2.17 -14.01 -9.01
N LEU A 72 3.10 -14.01 -9.95
CA LEU A 72 3.26 -12.93 -10.93
C LEU A 72 2.04 -12.80 -11.83
N GLN A 73 1.51 -13.94 -12.33
CA GLN A 73 0.31 -13.93 -13.17
C GLN A 73 -0.90 -13.35 -12.43
N LYS A 74 -1.18 -13.81 -11.21
CA LYS A 74 -2.27 -13.28 -10.39
C LYS A 74 -2.14 -11.78 -10.16
N ARG A 75 -0.90 -11.31 -9.96
CA ARG A 75 -0.67 -9.90 -9.70
C ARG A 75 -0.89 -9.04 -10.94
N ILE A 76 -0.45 -9.49 -12.10
CA ILE A 76 -0.73 -8.82 -13.37
C ILE A 76 -2.23 -8.80 -13.64
N GLU A 77 -2.93 -9.93 -13.46
CA GLU A 77 -4.39 -10.01 -13.61
C GLU A 77 -5.12 -9.04 -12.70
N GLN A 78 -4.71 -8.91 -11.43
CA GLN A 78 -5.27 -7.94 -10.50
C GLN A 78 -5.08 -6.50 -10.99
N VAL A 79 -3.87 -6.14 -11.40
CA VAL A 79 -3.55 -4.81 -11.92
C VAL A 79 -4.37 -4.50 -13.18
N VAL A 80 -4.55 -5.47 -14.08
CA VAL A 80 -5.36 -5.33 -15.29
C VAL A 80 -6.83 -5.14 -14.93
N VAL A 81 -7.37 -5.94 -14.00
CA VAL A 81 -8.77 -5.85 -13.56
C VAL A 81 -9.03 -4.51 -12.85
N GLU A 82 -8.13 -4.08 -11.98
CA GLU A 82 -8.21 -2.78 -11.30
C GLU A 82 -8.26 -1.63 -12.30
N ASN A 83 -7.52 -1.69 -13.38
CA ASN A 83 -7.52 -0.67 -14.44
C ASN A 83 -8.77 -0.68 -15.32
N LEU A 84 -9.36 -1.85 -15.59
CA LEU A 84 -10.58 -1.98 -16.37
C LEU A 84 -11.82 -1.51 -15.59
N HIS A 85 -11.80 -1.60 -14.26
CA HIS A 85 -12.91 -1.20 -13.38
C HIS A 85 -12.75 0.19 -12.77
N GLY A 86 -11.83 1.00 -13.28
CA GLY A 86 -11.53 2.32 -12.75
C GLY A 86 -10.77 2.19 -11.43
N THR A 87 -9.47 2.20 -11.53
CA THR A 87 -8.56 2.17 -10.39
C THR A 87 -9.01 3.22 -9.40
N VAL A 88 -9.42 2.80 -8.21
CA VAL A 88 -9.27 3.65 -7.05
C VAL A 88 -7.77 3.85 -6.90
N GLN A 89 -7.24 4.81 -7.64
CA GLN A 89 -6.05 5.47 -7.16
C GLN A 89 -6.46 6.06 -5.81
N LEU A 90 -6.17 5.29 -4.75
CA LEU A 90 -5.89 5.94 -3.50
C LEU A 90 -4.90 7.03 -3.90
N GLU A 91 -5.38 8.28 -4.03
CA GLU A 91 -4.49 9.42 -3.99
C GLU A 91 -3.85 9.39 -2.60
N VAL A 92 -2.93 8.47 -2.41
CA VAL A 92 -1.84 8.69 -1.48
C VAL A 92 -1.26 9.97 -2.03
N ARG A 93 -1.58 11.09 -1.39
CA ARG A 93 -0.86 12.35 -1.58
C ARG A 93 0.57 11.92 -1.49
N LYS A 94 1.28 11.94 -2.62
CA LYS A 94 2.45 11.09 -2.97
C LYS A 94 3.57 11.08 -1.95
N ASN A 95 3.39 11.70 -0.80
CA ASN A 95 4.42 11.90 0.22
C ASN A 95 3.91 12.01 1.67
N GLU A 96 2.63 11.75 1.95
CA GLU A 96 2.02 11.96 3.27
C GLU A 96 1.26 10.73 3.76
N ASP A 97 1.44 10.37 5.03
CA ASP A 97 0.67 9.29 5.66
C ASP A 97 -0.82 9.69 5.78
N PRO A 98 -1.76 8.86 5.29
CA PRO A 98 -3.17 9.25 5.24
C PRO A 98 -3.85 9.33 6.62
N ILE A 99 -3.30 8.68 7.64
CA ILE A 99 -3.84 8.66 9.00
C ILE A 99 -3.19 9.75 9.85
N LEU A 100 -1.85 9.81 9.84
CA LEU A 100 -1.08 10.74 10.66
C LEU A 100 -1.01 12.14 10.06
N ARG A 101 -1.41 12.30 8.79
CA ARG A 101 -1.42 13.58 8.06
C ARG A 101 -0.08 14.29 8.09
N ARG A 102 0.99 13.52 7.97
CA ARG A 102 2.37 13.99 7.99
C ARG A 102 3.17 13.41 6.83
N PRO A 103 4.05 14.20 6.20
CA PRO A 103 4.97 13.72 5.18
C PRO A 103 5.83 12.57 5.71
N TYR A 104 6.07 11.55 4.88
CA TYR A 104 6.88 10.39 5.29
C TYR A 104 8.32 10.77 5.68
N GLU A 105 8.85 11.86 5.13
CA GLU A 105 10.19 12.37 5.46
C GLU A 105 10.31 12.92 6.88
N GLU A 106 9.22 13.35 7.48
CA GLU A 106 9.20 13.88 8.85
C GLU A 106 9.29 12.80 9.92
N PHE A 107 9.05 11.54 9.55
CA PHE A 107 9.21 10.43 10.48
C PHE A 107 10.67 10.01 10.61
N SER A 108 11.05 9.58 11.81
CA SER A 108 12.34 8.91 12.01
C SER A 108 12.47 7.71 11.06
N PRO A 109 13.68 7.30 10.69
CA PRO A 109 13.88 6.17 9.76
C PRO A 109 13.17 4.89 10.22
N LEU A 110 13.08 4.67 11.53
CA LEU A 110 12.40 3.50 12.09
C LEU A 110 10.89 3.59 11.92
N ILE A 111 10.27 4.70 12.33
CA ILE A 111 8.82 4.88 12.24
C ILE A 111 8.37 4.94 10.79
N ARG A 112 9.12 5.61 9.93
CA ARG A 112 8.89 5.59 8.48
C ARG A 112 8.79 4.15 7.94
N LYS A 113 9.72 3.27 8.33
CA LYS A 113 9.67 1.86 7.93
C LYS A 113 8.40 1.16 8.41
N ILE A 114 7.97 1.43 9.64
CA ILE A 114 6.77 0.80 10.22
C ILE A 114 5.51 1.25 9.50
N VAL A 115 5.33 2.55 9.27
CA VAL A 115 4.13 3.08 8.59
C VAL A 115 4.08 2.60 7.13
N MET A 116 5.23 2.43 6.49
CA MET A 116 5.29 1.88 5.13
C MET A 116 5.00 0.37 5.09
N ILE A 117 5.44 -0.41 6.10
CA ILE A 117 5.02 -1.82 6.23
C ILE A 117 3.49 -1.91 6.35
N VAL A 118 2.87 -1.02 7.14
CA VAL A 118 1.42 -0.98 7.24
C VAL A 118 0.79 -0.66 5.88
N ALA A 119 1.31 0.32 5.15
CA ALA A 119 0.81 0.68 3.82
C ALA A 119 0.87 -0.49 2.81
N MET A 120 1.86 -1.37 2.94
CA MET A 120 2.06 -2.51 2.04
C MET A 120 1.32 -3.78 2.50
N GLU A 121 1.20 -3.98 3.81
CA GLU A 121 0.76 -5.25 4.39
C GLU A 121 -0.52 -5.13 5.24
N TYR A 122 -1.25 -4.00 5.20
CA TYR A 122 -2.44 -3.76 6.05
C TYR A 122 -3.48 -4.88 5.98
N GLY A 123 -3.66 -5.52 4.83
CA GLY A 123 -4.59 -6.63 4.63
C GLY A 123 -4.11 -7.95 5.25
N GLN A 124 -2.86 -8.05 5.66
CA GLN A 124 -2.27 -9.25 6.23
C GLN A 124 -2.32 -9.26 7.76
N HIS A 125 -1.98 -10.43 8.34
CA HIS A 125 -1.82 -10.56 9.79
C HIS A 125 -0.51 -9.93 10.26
N ILE A 126 -0.50 -8.60 10.42
CA ILE A 126 0.64 -7.88 11.00
C ILE A 126 0.33 -7.43 12.43
N SER A 127 1.34 -7.44 13.26
CA SER A 127 1.30 -6.96 14.64
C SER A 127 2.59 -6.24 14.99
N LEU A 128 2.56 -5.40 16.01
CA LEU A 128 3.78 -4.73 16.49
C LEU A 128 4.86 -5.76 16.88
N LYS A 129 4.45 -6.91 17.43
CA LYS A 129 5.36 -8.00 17.78
C LYS A 129 6.03 -8.57 16.52
N SER A 130 5.26 -8.92 15.48
CA SER A 130 5.82 -9.46 14.24
C SER A 130 6.75 -8.45 13.54
N ILE A 131 6.46 -7.17 13.63
CA ILE A 131 7.34 -6.11 13.10
C ILE A 131 8.61 -5.99 13.96
N ALA A 132 8.49 -6.02 15.29
CA ALA A 132 9.64 -5.96 16.19
C ALA A 132 10.59 -7.14 15.95
N ASP A 133 10.05 -8.34 15.73
CA ASP A 133 10.83 -9.53 15.40
C ASP A 133 11.61 -9.35 14.08
N ARG A 134 11.00 -8.75 13.04
CA ARG A 134 11.69 -8.43 11.78
C ARG A 134 12.86 -7.46 11.97
N PHE A 135 12.74 -6.50 12.90
CA PHE A 135 13.78 -5.52 13.21
C PHE A 135 14.74 -5.99 14.32
N ARG A 136 14.56 -7.20 14.85
CA ARG A 136 15.31 -7.73 16.02
C ARG A 136 15.26 -6.78 17.22
N MET A 137 14.10 -6.21 17.46
CA MET A 137 13.85 -5.25 18.54
C MET A 137 12.88 -5.82 19.58
N ASN A 138 12.92 -5.24 20.77
CA ASN A 138 11.90 -5.51 21.78
C ASN A 138 10.57 -4.83 21.40
N ALA A 139 9.46 -5.58 21.40
CA ALA A 139 8.15 -5.08 20.98
C ALA A 139 7.61 -3.96 21.87
N THR A 140 7.87 -4.03 23.19
CA THR A 140 7.44 -2.97 24.15
C THR A 140 8.18 -1.67 23.85
N TYR A 141 9.49 -1.74 23.64
CA TYR A 141 10.30 -0.58 23.29
C TYR A 141 9.88 0.03 21.94
N LEU A 142 9.65 -0.80 20.93
CA LEU A 142 9.15 -0.35 19.64
C LEU A 142 7.79 0.36 19.77
N GLY A 143 6.90 -0.18 20.60
CA GLY A 143 5.60 0.43 20.89
C GLY A 143 5.71 1.80 21.55
N GLN A 144 6.62 1.96 22.48
CA GLN A 144 6.86 3.26 23.13
C GLN A 144 7.40 4.31 22.15
N ILE A 145 8.33 3.93 21.27
CA ILE A 145 8.84 4.83 20.21
C ILE A 145 7.72 5.20 19.26
N PHE A 146 6.93 4.22 18.83
CA PHE A 146 5.81 4.46 17.92
C PHE A 146 4.82 5.46 18.52
N ILE A 147 4.37 5.24 19.77
CA ILE A 147 3.44 6.17 20.45
C ILE A 147 4.08 7.56 20.60
N LYS A 148 5.33 7.62 21.00
CA LYS A 148 6.03 8.90 21.20
C LYS A 148 6.08 9.76 19.94
N GLU A 149 6.16 9.14 18.77
CA GLU A 149 6.33 9.86 17.51
C GLU A 149 5.00 10.09 16.77
N THR A 150 4.02 9.21 16.98
CA THR A 150 2.74 9.23 16.25
C THR A 150 1.53 9.62 17.10
N ASP A 151 1.70 9.72 18.42
CA ASP A 151 0.62 9.91 19.40
C ASP A 151 -0.48 8.84 19.34
N MET A 152 -0.20 7.70 18.72
CA MET A 152 -1.13 6.58 18.55
C MET A 152 -0.50 5.24 18.94
N LYS A 153 -1.32 4.28 19.41
CA LYS A 153 -0.86 2.89 19.48
C LYS A 153 -0.83 2.28 18.08
N PHE A 154 0.11 1.37 17.85
CA PHE A 154 0.22 0.68 16.57
C PHE A 154 -1.07 -0.03 16.14
N SER A 155 -1.80 -0.65 17.08
CA SER A 155 -3.08 -1.32 16.80
C SER A 155 -4.16 -0.33 16.36
N GLU A 156 -4.19 0.85 16.94
CA GLU A 156 -5.13 1.93 16.57
C GLU A 156 -4.78 2.48 15.18
N TYR A 157 -3.50 2.70 14.93
CA TYR A 157 -3.02 3.14 13.61
C TYR A 157 -3.33 2.13 12.52
N LEU A 158 -3.05 0.83 12.73
CA LEU A 158 -3.36 -0.22 11.77
C LEU A 158 -4.87 -0.32 11.49
N MET A 159 -5.69 -0.23 12.54
CA MET A 159 -7.14 -0.22 12.40
C MET A 159 -7.61 1.00 11.59
N ALA A 160 -7.14 2.19 11.93
CA ALA A 160 -7.47 3.42 11.22
C ALA A 160 -7.06 3.34 9.73
N TYR A 161 -5.88 2.78 9.43
CA TYR A 161 -5.42 2.59 8.06
C TYR A 161 -6.34 1.63 7.28
N ARG A 162 -6.73 0.50 7.89
CA ARG A 162 -7.69 -0.43 7.30
C ARG A 162 -9.05 0.21 7.02
N MET A 163 -9.55 1.02 7.96
CA MET A 163 -10.81 1.76 7.78
C MET A 163 -10.71 2.80 6.67
N TYR A 164 -9.59 3.51 6.59
CA TYR A 164 -9.33 4.45 5.50
C TYR A 164 -9.39 3.75 4.14
N VAL A 165 -8.65 2.64 3.97
CA VAL A 165 -8.66 1.88 2.71
C VAL A 165 -10.05 1.32 2.40
N ALA A 166 -10.73 0.76 3.40
CA ALA A 166 -12.09 0.23 3.23
C ALA A 166 -13.06 1.32 2.74
N ARG A 167 -13.00 2.51 3.36
CA ARG A 167 -13.82 3.66 2.94
C ARG A 167 -13.56 4.03 1.48
N GLU A 168 -12.31 4.18 1.10
CA GLU A 168 -11.94 4.54 -0.27
C GLU A 168 -12.43 3.49 -1.28
N ARG A 169 -12.32 2.19 -0.96
CA ARG A 169 -12.86 1.11 -1.79
C ARG A 169 -14.39 1.17 -1.89
N ILE A 170 -15.09 1.34 -0.77
CA ILE A 170 -16.56 1.41 -0.72
C ILE A 170 -17.08 2.58 -1.54
N LEU A 171 -16.40 3.72 -1.49
CA LEU A 171 -16.82 4.92 -2.21
C LEU A 171 -16.45 4.91 -3.70
N ASN A 172 -15.39 4.22 -4.08
CA ASN A 172 -14.84 4.33 -5.42
C ASN A 172 -14.97 3.07 -6.27
N THR A 173 -15.50 1.96 -5.71
CA THR A 173 -15.77 0.73 -6.46
C THR A 173 -17.17 0.17 -6.16
N ASP A 174 -17.61 -0.77 -7.00
CA ASP A 174 -18.84 -1.54 -6.79
C ASP A 174 -18.57 -2.89 -6.13
N ASP A 175 -17.38 -3.09 -5.56
CA ASP A 175 -17.00 -4.34 -4.90
C ASP A 175 -17.97 -4.69 -3.77
N LYS A 176 -18.21 -5.98 -3.57
CA LYS A 176 -19.02 -6.42 -2.42
C LYS A 176 -18.36 -6.01 -1.12
N ILE A 177 -19.11 -5.49 -0.17
CA ILE A 177 -18.58 -5.07 1.14
C ILE A 177 -17.83 -6.22 1.83
N SER A 178 -18.27 -7.47 1.64
CA SER A 178 -17.57 -8.65 2.15
C SER A 178 -16.18 -8.84 1.53
N SER A 179 -16.03 -8.54 0.24
CA SER A 179 -14.74 -8.60 -0.45
C SER A 179 -13.80 -7.51 0.06
N VAL A 180 -14.33 -6.28 0.22
CA VAL A 180 -13.57 -5.16 0.79
C VAL A 180 -13.12 -5.49 2.21
N ALA A 181 -14.01 -6.04 3.06
CA ALA A 181 -13.66 -6.43 4.43
C ALA A 181 -12.52 -7.48 4.46
N ALA A 182 -12.61 -8.51 3.61
CA ALA A 182 -11.57 -9.53 3.51
C ALA A 182 -10.23 -8.94 3.04
N GLU A 183 -10.24 -8.05 2.05
CA GLU A 183 -9.06 -7.40 1.51
C GLU A 183 -8.35 -6.53 2.55
N VAL A 184 -9.11 -5.81 3.39
CA VAL A 184 -8.51 -5.01 4.47
C VAL A 184 -8.20 -5.83 5.73
N GLY A 185 -8.22 -7.16 5.64
CA GLY A 185 -7.73 -8.07 6.68
C GLY A 185 -8.77 -8.42 7.75
N TYR A 186 -10.07 -8.36 7.45
CA TYR A 186 -11.14 -8.81 8.34
C TYR A 186 -11.69 -10.15 7.89
N SER A 187 -11.48 -11.18 8.67
CA SER A 187 -12.11 -12.50 8.48
C SER A 187 -13.54 -12.58 9.04
N ASN A 188 -13.90 -11.67 9.95
CA ASN A 188 -15.21 -11.62 10.58
C ASN A 188 -15.94 -10.31 10.22
N MET A 189 -17.06 -10.44 9.51
CA MET A 189 -17.86 -9.30 9.05
C MET A 189 -18.44 -8.46 10.19
N ASN A 190 -18.84 -9.09 11.31
CA ASN A 190 -19.42 -8.35 12.43
C ASN A 190 -18.39 -7.39 13.03
N TYR A 191 -17.13 -7.84 13.19
CA TYR A 191 -16.04 -6.96 13.65
C TYR A 191 -15.74 -5.85 12.65
N PHE A 192 -15.80 -6.16 11.35
CA PHE A 192 -15.62 -5.13 10.33
C PHE A 192 -16.69 -4.04 10.42
N TYR A 193 -17.97 -4.42 10.46
CA TYR A 193 -19.08 -3.47 10.58
C TYR A 193 -19.00 -2.65 11.87
N GLN A 194 -18.68 -3.28 12.99
CA GLN A 194 -18.52 -2.61 14.28
C GLN A 194 -17.38 -1.58 14.25
N HIS A 195 -16.19 -1.97 13.74
CA HIS A 195 -15.06 -1.05 13.66
C HIS A 195 -15.33 0.08 12.67
N PHE A 196 -15.95 -0.22 11.53
CA PHE A 196 -16.29 0.78 10.52
C PHE A 196 -17.29 1.80 11.06
N HIS A 197 -18.36 1.32 11.72
CA HIS A 197 -19.36 2.20 12.34
C HIS A 197 -18.75 3.05 13.46
N ASN A 198 -17.94 2.45 14.34
CA ASN A 198 -17.27 3.18 15.41
C ASN A 198 -16.30 4.26 14.89
N TYR A 199 -15.74 4.07 13.70
CA TYR A 199 -14.77 5.00 13.13
C TYR A 199 -15.41 6.12 12.30
N TYR A 200 -16.54 5.84 11.62
CA TYR A 200 -17.18 6.78 10.69
C TYR A 200 -18.59 7.19 11.09
N ASP A 201 -19.13 6.71 12.21
CA ASP A 201 -20.52 6.90 12.64
C ASP A 201 -21.56 6.52 11.56
N SER A 202 -21.19 5.60 10.66
CA SER A 202 -21.99 5.15 9.52
C SER A 202 -21.64 3.72 9.16
N THR A 203 -22.59 2.99 8.62
CA THR A 203 -22.32 1.65 8.09
C THR A 203 -21.69 1.72 6.68
N PRO A 204 -20.95 0.69 6.24
CA PRO A 204 -20.43 0.61 4.89
C PRO A 204 -21.50 0.77 3.80
N SER A 205 -22.70 0.24 4.05
CA SER A 205 -23.82 0.29 3.10
C SER A 205 -24.43 1.69 3.02
N GLU A 206 -24.62 2.36 4.15
CA GLU A 206 -25.12 3.74 4.21
C GLU A 206 -24.11 4.70 3.54
N MET A 207 -22.82 4.53 3.81
CA MET A 207 -21.78 5.34 3.21
C MET A 207 -21.78 5.20 1.68
N ARG A 208 -21.98 4.01 1.15
CA ARG A 208 -22.10 3.78 -0.30
C ARG A 208 -23.36 4.43 -0.87
N ALA A 209 -24.49 4.30 -0.19
CA ALA A 209 -25.77 4.86 -0.62
C ALA A 209 -25.77 6.41 -0.64
N GLY A 210 -25.05 7.04 0.29
CA GLY A 210 -24.92 8.51 0.36
C GLY A 210 -24.05 9.14 -0.73
N LYS A 211 -23.49 8.33 -1.63
CA LYS A 211 -22.70 8.79 -2.79
C LYS A 211 -23.58 9.19 -4.00
N ASN A 212 -24.87 8.85 -4.00
CA ASN A 212 -25.82 9.12 -5.12
C ASN A 212 -26.49 10.49 -5.03
#